data_fb642ba28097da4efb8f723360338099
#
_entry.id   fb642ba28097da4efb8f723360338099
#
_cell.length_a   1.000
_cell.length_b   1.000
_cell.length_c   1.000
_cell.angle_alpha   90.00
_cell.angle_beta   90.00
_cell.angle_gamma   90.00
#
_symmetry.space_group_name_H-M   'P 1'
#
loop_
_entity.id
_entity.type
_entity.pdbx_description
1 polymer ?
#
loop_
_entity_poly.entity_id
_entity_poly.type
_entity_poly.pdbx_seq_one_letter_code
_entity_poly.pdbx_strand_id
1 'polypeptide(L)'
;MQNDKLKSYISLHLIVFIWGFTAILGALITITADAIVWYRMLLAAAFLFVFIIFKKKSFRVPLNSFLKLIFVGFLIAMHWITFFHAIHVSNVSITLSVFSLGAFFASILEPLFYGRKVLWYEVFFGVIIIAGLAMIMKVEVNYLSGMLYALVSIILGVLFTLMNGKLIQNHDATVISFYEFLAGVFFISIYFLFENKFTADFFVLSYNNWMLMIILASICTAYAFTASVKVMKKLSPYTVMLTTNLEPVYGIILAYFIIGGKEKMSFSFYIGAVIILITVILNAIIKHKVGKKVQPISEVNSDLM
;
A
#
# COMPACT_ATOMS: atom_id res chain seq x y z
N MET A 1 13.23 15.08 19.25
CA MET A 1 13.36 13.70 18.73
C MET A 1 12.17 12.78 19.12
N GLN A 2 11.83 12.62 20.41
CA GLN A 2 10.73 11.72 20.83
C GLN A 2 9.35 12.19 20.32
N ASN A 3 9.09 13.49 20.33
CA ASN A 3 7.85 14.10 19.83
C ASN A 3 7.65 13.91 18.29
N ASP A 4 8.73 13.92 17.50
CA ASP A 4 8.63 13.77 16.04
C ASP A 4 8.33 12.32 15.64
N LYS A 5 8.87 11.37 16.40
CA LYS A 5 8.60 9.94 16.18
C LYS A 5 7.14 9.62 16.53
N LEU A 6 6.62 10.17 17.64
CA LEU A 6 5.20 10.02 18.00
C LEU A 6 4.27 10.61 16.92
N LYS A 7 4.57 11.82 16.43
CA LYS A 7 3.81 12.43 15.32
C LYS A 7 3.81 11.55 14.07
N SER A 8 4.95 10.90 13.75
CA SER A 8 5.04 9.98 12.61
C SER A 8 4.15 8.75 12.80
N TYR A 9 4.07 8.18 14.02
CA TYR A 9 3.16 7.07 14.32
C TYR A 9 1.68 7.50 14.21
N ILE A 10 1.30 8.64 14.77
CA ILE A 10 -0.08 9.16 14.68
C ILE A 10 -0.45 9.39 13.20
N SER A 11 0.45 10.03 12.44
CA SER A 11 0.26 10.22 10.99
C SER A 11 0.10 8.90 10.26
N LEU A 12 0.91 7.89 10.58
CA LEU A 12 0.82 6.57 9.96
C LEU A 12 -0.52 5.87 10.27
N HIS A 13 -1.02 5.95 11.51
CA HIS A 13 -2.33 5.40 11.84
C HIS A 13 -3.47 6.09 11.07
N LEU A 14 -3.42 7.42 10.94
CA LEU A 14 -4.39 8.17 10.12
C LEU A 14 -4.32 7.74 8.65
N ILE A 15 -3.11 7.56 8.09
CA ILE A 15 -2.90 7.09 6.72
C ILE A 15 -3.53 5.72 6.52
N VAL A 16 -3.28 4.77 7.42
CA VAL A 16 -3.80 3.41 7.33
C VAL A 16 -5.33 3.39 7.44
N PHE A 17 -5.90 4.24 8.29
CA PHE A 17 -7.36 4.42 8.35
C PHE A 17 -7.91 4.95 7.01
N ILE A 18 -7.28 5.96 6.41
CA ILE A 18 -7.65 6.47 5.08
C ILE A 18 -7.55 5.37 4.01
N TRP A 19 -6.53 4.52 4.06
CA TRP A 19 -6.39 3.41 3.11
C TRP A 19 -7.47 2.34 3.27
N GLY A 20 -8.00 2.12 4.48
CA GLY A 20 -9.20 1.28 4.67
C GLY A 20 -10.39 1.73 3.80
N PHE A 21 -10.54 3.03 3.53
CA PHE A 21 -11.53 3.54 2.58
C PHE A 21 -11.15 3.32 1.11
N THR A 22 -9.87 3.18 0.78
CA THR A 22 -9.42 2.98 -0.60
C THR A 22 -10.05 1.76 -1.25
N ALA A 23 -10.11 0.65 -0.53
CA ALA A 23 -10.71 -0.59 -1.01
C ALA A 23 -12.22 -0.43 -1.27
N ILE A 24 -12.91 0.29 -0.39
CA ILE A 24 -14.35 0.56 -0.52
C ILE A 24 -14.63 1.46 -1.71
N LEU A 25 -13.86 2.55 -1.87
CA LEU A 25 -13.98 3.42 -3.04
C LEU A 25 -13.76 2.63 -4.34
N GLY A 26 -12.75 1.74 -4.36
CA GLY A 26 -12.48 0.87 -5.49
C GLY A 26 -13.62 -0.09 -5.81
N ALA A 27 -14.32 -0.62 -4.79
CA ALA A 27 -15.48 -1.48 -4.98
C ALA A 27 -16.73 -0.71 -5.47
N LEU A 28 -16.83 0.58 -5.15
CA LEU A 28 -17.96 1.44 -5.56
C LEU A 28 -17.75 2.08 -6.93
N ILE A 29 -16.53 2.22 -7.41
CA ILE A 29 -16.20 2.74 -8.74
C ILE A 29 -16.47 1.65 -9.78
N THR A 30 -17.27 1.95 -10.81
CA THR A 30 -17.80 0.97 -11.76
C THR A 30 -17.02 0.84 -13.06
N ILE A 31 -15.81 1.41 -13.15
CA ILE A 31 -14.91 1.24 -14.29
C ILE A 31 -13.88 0.13 -14.01
N THR A 32 -13.12 -0.27 -15.03
CA THR A 32 -12.12 -1.35 -14.90
C THR A 32 -10.97 -0.98 -13.96
N ALA A 33 -10.34 -1.97 -13.33
CA ALA A 33 -9.27 -1.77 -12.36
C ALA A 33 -8.09 -0.96 -12.93
N ASP A 34 -7.68 -1.23 -14.17
CA ASP A 34 -6.63 -0.52 -14.88
C ASP A 34 -6.99 0.95 -15.16
N ALA A 35 -8.26 1.21 -15.53
CA ALA A 35 -8.77 2.57 -15.69
C ALA A 35 -8.80 3.33 -14.34
N ILE A 36 -9.26 2.69 -13.25
CA ILE A 36 -9.19 3.29 -11.91
C ILE A 36 -7.76 3.75 -11.60
N VAL A 37 -6.78 2.89 -11.85
CA VAL A 37 -5.38 3.19 -11.51
C VAL A 37 -4.83 4.29 -12.40
N TRP A 38 -5.13 4.29 -13.70
CA TRP A 38 -4.71 5.35 -14.61
C TRP A 38 -5.23 6.72 -14.18
N TYR A 39 -6.54 6.85 -13.97
CA TYR A 39 -7.15 8.10 -13.50
C TYR A 39 -6.64 8.53 -12.13
N ARG A 40 -6.55 7.58 -11.20
CA ARG A 40 -6.05 7.81 -9.84
C ARG A 40 -4.64 8.40 -9.85
N MET A 41 -3.71 7.79 -10.62
CA MET A 41 -2.32 8.24 -10.70
C MET A 41 -2.20 9.57 -11.43
N LEU A 42 -2.94 9.76 -12.53
CA LEU A 42 -2.93 11.01 -13.28
C LEU A 42 -3.41 12.19 -12.44
N LEU A 43 -4.55 12.05 -11.79
CA LEU A 43 -5.11 13.09 -10.93
C LEU A 43 -4.21 13.35 -9.71
N ALA A 44 -3.68 12.30 -9.08
CA ALA A 44 -2.75 12.46 -7.97
C ALA A 44 -1.47 13.17 -8.39
N ALA A 45 -0.91 12.84 -9.54
CA ALA A 45 0.25 13.55 -10.10
C ALA A 45 -0.08 15.02 -10.37
N ALA A 46 -1.27 15.33 -10.91
CA ALA A 46 -1.71 16.72 -11.13
C ALA A 46 -1.84 17.50 -9.81
N PHE A 47 -2.44 16.90 -8.76
CA PHE A 47 -2.51 17.53 -7.43
C PHE A 47 -1.12 17.78 -6.84
N LEU A 48 -0.21 16.81 -6.96
CA LEU A 48 1.16 16.96 -6.46
C LEU A 48 1.95 17.99 -7.28
N PHE A 49 1.76 18.06 -8.59
CA PHE A 49 2.36 19.07 -9.46
C PHE A 49 2.00 20.49 -9.00
N VAL A 50 0.69 20.75 -8.82
CA VAL A 50 0.21 22.04 -8.30
C VAL A 50 0.81 22.35 -6.94
N PHE A 51 0.86 21.35 -6.04
CA PHE A 51 1.43 21.51 -4.71
C PHE A 51 2.94 21.81 -4.74
N ILE A 52 3.71 21.13 -5.60
CA ILE A 52 5.16 21.37 -5.78
C ILE A 52 5.42 22.81 -6.23
N ILE A 53 4.65 23.31 -7.23
CA ILE A 53 4.75 24.68 -7.72
C ILE A 53 4.39 25.68 -6.61
N PHE A 54 3.25 25.46 -5.95
CA PHE A 54 2.79 26.35 -4.87
C PHE A 54 3.78 26.44 -3.72
N LYS A 55 4.41 25.32 -3.35
CA LYS A 55 5.45 25.25 -2.30
C LYS A 55 6.85 25.61 -2.80
N LYS A 56 7.01 25.96 -4.06
CA LYS A 56 8.30 26.30 -4.70
C LYS A 56 9.37 25.22 -4.50
N LYS A 57 8.97 23.93 -4.49
CA LYS A 57 9.89 22.81 -4.37
C LYS A 57 10.61 22.55 -5.69
N SER A 58 11.86 22.06 -5.62
CA SER A 58 12.62 21.69 -6.82
C SER A 58 12.18 20.34 -7.36
N PHE A 59 11.99 20.25 -8.67
CA PHE A 59 11.78 18.98 -9.39
C PHE A 59 13.09 18.23 -9.69
N ARG A 60 14.25 18.81 -9.38
CA ARG A 60 15.54 18.22 -9.76
C ARG A 60 15.79 16.91 -8.99
N VAL A 61 16.05 15.85 -9.75
CA VAL A 61 16.40 14.52 -9.24
C VAL A 61 17.56 14.00 -10.09
N PRO A 62 18.65 13.47 -9.50
CA PRO A 62 19.73 12.84 -10.24
C PRO A 62 19.23 11.68 -11.09
N LEU A 63 19.82 11.45 -12.28
CA LEU A 63 19.39 10.46 -13.25
C LEU A 63 19.26 9.05 -12.63
N ASN A 64 20.23 8.64 -11.81
CA ASN A 64 20.19 7.34 -11.13
C ASN A 64 18.97 7.18 -10.21
N SER A 65 18.61 8.24 -9.48
CA SER A 65 17.40 8.25 -8.65
C SER A 65 16.13 8.31 -9.51
N PHE A 66 16.15 9.08 -10.59
CA PHE A 66 15.04 9.16 -11.54
C PHE A 66 14.69 7.79 -12.14
N LEU A 67 15.67 7.01 -12.58
CA LEU A 67 15.46 5.65 -13.11
C LEU A 67 14.84 4.72 -12.05
N LYS A 68 15.26 4.87 -10.78
CA LYS A 68 14.64 4.13 -9.66
C LYS A 68 13.20 4.53 -9.45
N LEU A 69 12.87 5.83 -9.52
CA LEU A 69 11.49 6.33 -9.39
C LEU A 69 10.60 5.80 -10.53
N ILE A 70 11.11 5.74 -11.77
CA ILE A 70 10.40 5.15 -12.90
C ILE A 70 10.06 3.67 -12.63
N PHE A 71 11.04 2.89 -12.17
CA PHE A 71 10.81 1.48 -11.83
C PHE A 71 9.84 1.31 -10.66
N VAL A 72 9.96 2.12 -9.62
CA VAL A 72 9.02 2.11 -8.48
C VAL A 72 7.62 2.49 -8.93
N GLY A 73 7.47 3.48 -9.80
CA GLY A 73 6.17 3.85 -10.39
C GLY A 73 5.52 2.72 -11.17
N PHE A 74 6.31 1.91 -11.90
CA PHE A 74 5.82 0.68 -12.52
C PHE A 74 5.32 -0.33 -11.48
N LEU A 75 6.08 -0.57 -10.40
CA LEU A 75 5.67 -1.48 -9.32
C LEU A 75 4.37 -1.02 -8.65
N ILE A 76 4.22 0.29 -8.41
CA ILE A 76 3.01 0.88 -7.82
C ILE A 76 1.81 0.71 -8.76
N ALA A 77 1.98 0.94 -10.06
CA ALA A 77 0.91 0.74 -11.04
C ALA A 77 0.44 -0.72 -11.05
N MET A 78 1.36 -1.68 -11.11
CA MET A 78 1.03 -3.10 -11.06
C MET A 78 0.40 -3.52 -9.74
N HIS A 79 0.91 -3.02 -8.60
CA HIS A 79 0.31 -3.22 -7.29
C HIS A 79 -1.16 -2.79 -7.27
N TRP A 80 -1.46 -1.57 -7.70
CA TRP A 80 -2.83 -1.07 -7.65
C TRP A 80 -3.76 -1.73 -8.67
N ILE A 81 -3.28 -2.05 -9.87
CA ILE A 81 -4.08 -2.80 -10.86
C ILE A 81 -4.49 -4.16 -10.27
N THR A 82 -3.51 -4.91 -9.74
CA THR A 82 -3.80 -6.22 -9.13
C THR A 82 -4.64 -6.11 -7.87
N PHE A 83 -4.50 -5.05 -7.08
CA PHE A 83 -5.35 -4.76 -5.91
C PHE A 83 -6.82 -4.54 -6.29
N PHE A 84 -7.10 -3.59 -7.18
CA PHE A 84 -8.48 -3.32 -7.58
C PHE A 84 -9.08 -4.47 -8.37
N HIS A 85 -8.27 -5.16 -9.18
CA HIS A 85 -8.74 -6.37 -9.86
C HIS A 85 -9.11 -7.46 -8.86
N ALA A 86 -8.30 -7.66 -7.81
CA ALA A 86 -8.64 -8.61 -6.73
C ALA A 86 -9.99 -8.29 -6.09
N ILE A 87 -10.28 -7.00 -5.81
CA ILE A 87 -11.56 -6.56 -5.26
C ILE A 87 -12.71 -6.86 -6.23
N HIS A 88 -12.53 -6.61 -7.53
CA HIS A 88 -13.57 -6.82 -8.54
C HIS A 88 -13.90 -8.29 -8.78
N VAL A 89 -12.90 -9.19 -8.70
CA VAL A 89 -13.12 -10.65 -8.90
C VAL A 89 -13.36 -11.41 -7.59
N SER A 90 -13.27 -10.73 -6.44
CA SER A 90 -13.63 -11.28 -5.14
C SER A 90 -14.50 -10.26 -4.36
N ASN A 91 -13.94 -9.67 -3.31
CA ASN A 91 -14.52 -8.57 -2.56
C ASN A 91 -13.44 -7.87 -1.70
N VAL A 92 -13.84 -6.81 -0.98
CA VAL A 92 -12.94 -6.05 -0.09
C VAL A 92 -12.40 -6.91 1.04
N SER A 93 -13.27 -7.70 1.68
CA SER A 93 -12.91 -8.52 2.86
C SER A 93 -11.84 -9.57 2.52
N ILE A 94 -11.98 -10.28 1.40
CA ILE A 94 -11.00 -11.26 0.93
C ILE A 94 -9.67 -10.58 0.58
N THR A 95 -9.73 -9.55 -0.23
CA THR A 95 -8.52 -8.83 -0.69
C THR A 95 -7.70 -8.31 0.48
N LEU A 96 -8.34 -7.64 1.44
CA LEU A 96 -7.66 -7.08 2.60
C LEU A 96 -7.16 -8.15 3.59
N SER A 97 -7.83 -9.30 3.67
CA SER A 97 -7.32 -10.42 4.48
C SER A 97 -5.98 -10.93 3.98
N VAL A 98 -5.80 -11.03 2.64
CA VAL A 98 -4.51 -11.40 2.03
C VAL A 98 -3.44 -10.34 2.26
N PHE A 99 -3.83 -9.06 2.32
CA PHE A 99 -2.92 -7.95 2.60
C PHE A 99 -2.25 -8.03 3.97
N SER A 100 -2.83 -8.75 4.91
CA SER A 100 -2.20 -9.04 6.21
C SER A 100 -0.85 -9.78 6.10
N LEU A 101 -0.54 -10.40 4.95
CA LEU A 101 0.77 -10.98 4.66
C LEU A 101 1.87 -9.93 4.46
N GLY A 102 1.54 -8.64 4.34
CA GLY A 102 2.51 -7.58 4.08
C GLY A 102 3.66 -7.54 5.09
N ALA A 103 3.37 -7.65 6.39
CA ALA A 103 4.40 -7.70 7.41
C ALA A 103 5.27 -8.97 7.33
N PHE A 104 4.70 -10.11 6.94
CA PHE A 104 5.46 -11.35 6.71
C PHE A 104 6.46 -11.17 5.56
N PHE A 105 6.02 -10.72 4.40
CA PHE A 105 6.93 -10.46 3.28
C PHE A 105 7.97 -9.38 3.61
N ALA A 106 7.58 -8.33 4.34
CA ALA A 106 8.53 -7.31 4.79
C ALA A 106 9.57 -7.90 5.76
N SER A 107 9.22 -8.85 6.63
CA SER A 107 10.15 -9.49 7.56
C SER A 107 11.26 -10.27 6.85
N ILE A 108 11.00 -10.77 5.65
CA ILE A 108 11.95 -11.52 4.83
C ILE A 108 12.70 -10.58 3.87
N LEU A 109 11.98 -9.68 3.20
CA LEU A 109 12.56 -8.84 2.15
C LEU A 109 13.34 -7.64 2.71
N GLU A 110 12.92 -7.01 3.81
CA GLU A 110 13.66 -5.89 4.39
C GLU A 110 15.09 -6.26 4.80
N PRO A 111 15.37 -7.42 5.44
CA PRO A 111 16.73 -7.89 5.68
C PRO A 111 17.61 -7.94 4.43
N LEU A 112 17.03 -8.43 3.31
CA LEU A 112 17.75 -8.52 2.02
C LEU A 112 18.06 -7.13 1.45
N PHE A 113 17.13 -6.18 1.59
CA PHE A 113 17.27 -4.81 1.07
C PHE A 113 18.21 -3.94 1.93
N TYR A 114 18.22 -4.14 3.24
CA TYR A 114 18.89 -3.27 4.20
C TYR A 114 20.06 -3.96 4.96
N GLY A 115 20.35 -5.22 4.64
CA GLY A 115 21.48 -5.95 5.25
C GLY A 115 21.27 -6.31 6.74
N ARG A 116 20.03 -6.22 7.28
CA ARG A 116 19.75 -6.60 8.66
C ARG A 116 19.56 -8.12 8.81
N LYS A 117 19.68 -8.63 10.04
CA LYS A 117 19.37 -10.03 10.33
C LYS A 117 17.86 -10.25 10.34
N VAL A 118 17.43 -11.41 9.82
CA VAL A 118 16.05 -11.90 9.97
C VAL A 118 15.77 -12.22 11.43
N LEU A 119 14.66 -11.74 11.96
CA LEU A 119 14.23 -12.02 13.33
C LEU A 119 13.26 -13.18 13.33
N TRP A 120 13.63 -14.29 13.99
CA TRP A 120 12.88 -15.55 13.96
C TRP A 120 11.41 -15.38 14.38
N TYR A 121 11.11 -14.51 15.34
CA TYR A 121 9.74 -14.28 15.79
C TYR A 121 8.87 -13.58 14.72
N GLU A 122 9.48 -12.71 13.86
CA GLU A 122 8.77 -12.09 12.72
C GLU A 122 8.34 -13.17 11.73
N VAL A 123 9.20 -14.15 11.46
CA VAL A 123 8.90 -15.30 10.58
C VAL A 123 7.84 -16.21 11.23
N PHE A 124 7.96 -16.50 12.54
CA PHE A 124 6.99 -17.32 13.27
C PHE A 124 5.57 -16.72 13.20
N PHE A 125 5.42 -15.43 13.46
CA PHE A 125 4.13 -14.77 13.31
C PHE A 125 3.63 -14.79 11.87
N GLY A 126 4.52 -14.68 10.89
CA GLY A 126 4.17 -14.81 9.49
C GLY A 126 3.59 -16.18 9.15
N VAL A 127 4.14 -17.25 9.71
CA VAL A 127 3.59 -18.60 9.53
C VAL A 127 2.17 -18.73 10.12
N ILE A 128 1.91 -18.11 11.27
CA ILE A 128 0.56 -18.09 11.85
C ILE A 128 -0.42 -17.31 10.94
N ILE A 129 0.01 -16.19 10.35
CA ILE A 129 -0.80 -15.45 9.38
C ILE A 129 -1.12 -16.32 8.16
N ILE A 130 -0.14 -17.07 7.64
CA ILE A 130 -0.33 -18.00 6.51
C ILE A 130 -1.33 -19.09 6.89
N ALA A 131 -1.27 -19.64 8.11
CA ALA A 131 -2.23 -20.64 8.58
C ALA A 131 -3.66 -20.07 8.67
N GLY A 132 -3.82 -18.84 9.18
CA GLY A 132 -5.09 -18.12 9.20
C GLY A 132 -5.64 -17.88 7.79
N LEU A 133 -4.77 -17.48 6.85
CA LEU A 133 -5.15 -17.29 5.44
C LEU A 133 -5.53 -18.63 4.78
N ALA A 134 -4.79 -19.71 5.02
CA ALA A 134 -5.12 -21.04 4.50
C ALA A 134 -6.50 -21.53 4.98
N MET A 135 -6.89 -21.19 6.22
CA MET A 135 -8.21 -21.45 6.75
C MET A 135 -9.29 -20.66 5.97
N ILE A 136 -9.06 -19.39 5.69
CA ILE A 136 -9.94 -18.55 4.85
C ILE A 136 -10.04 -19.15 3.45
N MET A 137 -8.93 -19.48 2.80
CA MET A 137 -8.89 -20.04 1.45
C MET A 137 -9.66 -21.37 1.33
N LYS A 138 -9.58 -22.24 2.35
CA LYS A 138 -10.29 -23.52 2.35
C LYS A 138 -11.81 -23.37 2.31
N VAL A 139 -12.33 -22.32 2.91
CA VAL A 139 -13.77 -22.06 3.03
C VAL A 139 -14.28 -21.21 1.84
N GLU A 140 -13.44 -20.30 1.36
CA GLU A 140 -13.82 -19.29 0.36
C GLU A 140 -13.15 -19.58 -1.01
N VAL A 141 -13.15 -20.86 -1.43
CA VAL A 141 -12.49 -21.34 -2.67
C VAL A 141 -12.96 -20.58 -3.92
N ASN A 142 -14.20 -20.11 -3.95
CA ASN A 142 -14.75 -19.34 -5.07
C ASN A 142 -13.99 -18.02 -5.32
N TYR A 143 -13.23 -17.52 -4.34
CA TYR A 143 -12.46 -16.29 -4.41
C TYR A 143 -10.95 -16.48 -4.65
N LEU A 144 -10.53 -17.71 -4.98
CA LEU A 144 -9.10 -18.05 -5.15
C LEU A 144 -8.39 -17.12 -6.15
N SER A 145 -9.04 -16.78 -7.27
CA SER A 145 -8.49 -15.83 -8.25
C SER A 145 -8.19 -14.47 -7.61
N GLY A 146 -9.14 -13.91 -6.86
CA GLY A 146 -8.95 -12.63 -6.15
C GLY A 146 -7.83 -12.70 -5.12
N MET A 147 -7.72 -13.83 -4.38
CA MET A 147 -6.64 -14.03 -3.41
C MET A 147 -5.25 -14.06 -4.09
N LEU A 148 -5.13 -14.68 -5.27
CA LEU A 148 -3.88 -14.70 -6.03
C LEU A 148 -3.48 -13.30 -6.51
N TYR A 149 -4.44 -12.52 -7.05
CA TYR A 149 -4.17 -11.12 -7.42
C TYR A 149 -3.80 -10.27 -6.21
N ALA A 150 -4.47 -10.44 -5.07
CA ALA A 150 -4.13 -9.75 -3.83
C ALA A 150 -2.74 -10.14 -3.32
N LEU A 151 -2.33 -11.41 -3.47
CA LEU A 151 -0.99 -11.88 -3.10
C LEU A 151 0.10 -11.23 -3.95
N VAL A 152 -0.09 -11.18 -5.25
CA VAL A 152 0.83 -10.46 -6.15
C VAL A 152 0.90 -8.99 -5.76
N SER A 153 -0.25 -8.37 -5.53
CA SER A 153 -0.35 -6.97 -5.14
C SER A 153 0.44 -6.67 -3.87
N ILE A 154 0.26 -7.45 -2.79
CA ILE A 154 0.96 -7.17 -1.52
C ILE A 154 2.47 -7.37 -1.62
N ILE A 155 2.94 -8.33 -2.40
CA ILE A 155 4.39 -8.50 -2.66
C ILE A 155 4.95 -7.26 -3.35
N LEU A 156 4.28 -6.75 -4.39
CA LEU A 156 4.66 -5.51 -5.07
C LEU A 156 4.60 -4.33 -4.12
N GLY A 157 3.60 -4.29 -3.23
CA GLY A 157 3.44 -3.30 -2.17
C GLY A 157 4.63 -3.23 -1.22
N VAL A 158 5.12 -4.38 -0.79
CA VAL A 158 6.32 -4.47 0.05
C VAL A 158 7.55 -3.99 -0.71
N LEU A 159 7.73 -4.43 -1.95
CA LEU A 159 8.91 -4.05 -2.76
C LEU A 159 9.01 -2.54 -2.97
N PHE A 160 7.94 -1.87 -3.42
CA PHE A 160 8.01 -0.42 -3.60
C PHE A 160 8.17 0.32 -2.26
N THR A 161 7.58 -0.17 -1.17
CA THR A 161 7.74 0.43 0.15
C THR A 161 9.19 0.37 0.63
N LEU A 162 9.88 -0.77 0.42
CA LEU A 162 11.30 -0.91 0.74
C LEU A 162 12.17 0.04 -0.10
N MET A 163 11.89 0.18 -1.39
CA MET A 163 12.61 1.10 -2.28
C MET A 163 12.38 2.55 -1.88
N ASN A 164 11.14 2.93 -1.56
CA ASN A 164 10.77 4.26 -1.09
C ASN A 164 11.42 4.61 0.24
N GLY A 165 11.59 3.64 1.14
CA GLY A 165 12.34 3.80 2.38
C GLY A 165 13.80 4.22 2.15
N LYS A 166 14.44 3.79 1.04
CA LYS A 166 15.78 4.27 0.63
C LYS A 166 15.73 5.64 -0.04
N LEU A 167 14.79 5.83 -0.98
CA LEU A 167 14.68 7.07 -1.77
C LEU A 167 14.38 8.29 -0.91
N ILE A 168 13.53 8.13 0.11
CA ILE A 168 13.12 9.22 1.00
C ILE A 168 14.26 9.80 1.84
N GLN A 169 15.35 9.07 2.02
CA GLN A 169 16.50 9.56 2.78
C GLN A 169 17.16 10.75 2.07
N ASN A 170 17.13 10.77 0.74
CA ASN A 170 17.84 11.76 -0.08
C ASN A 170 16.92 12.70 -0.87
N HIS A 171 15.60 12.43 -0.90
CA HIS A 171 14.66 13.18 -1.75
C HIS A 171 13.41 13.63 -0.97
N ASP A 172 12.70 14.62 -1.51
CA ASP A 172 11.42 15.06 -0.95
C ASP A 172 10.30 14.07 -1.30
N ALA A 173 9.47 13.71 -0.33
CA ALA A 173 8.39 12.74 -0.50
C ALA A 173 7.40 13.13 -1.62
N THR A 174 7.09 14.43 -1.75
CA THR A 174 6.17 14.92 -2.77
C THR A 174 6.73 14.72 -4.17
N VAL A 175 8.04 14.97 -4.34
CA VAL A 175 8.74 14.82 -5.62
C VAL A 175 8.89 13.34 -5.98
N ILE A 176 9.20 12.49 -5.00
CA ILE A 176 9.19 11.02 -5.17
C ILE A 176 7.83 10.57 -5.72
N SER A 177 6.74 10.83 -4.98
CA SER A 177 5.40 10.38 -5.35
C SER A 177 4.93 10.94 -6.69
N PHE A 178 5.29 12.20 -7.00
CA PHE A 178 4.98 12.82 -8.29
C PHE A 178 5.58 12.05 -9.47
N TYR A 179 6.88 11.76 -9.43
CA TYR A 179 7.54 11.02 -10.51
C TYR A 179 7.08 9.56 -10.60
N GLU A 180 6.82 8.91 -9.48
CA GLU A 180 6.29 7.56 -9.44
C GLU A 180 4.90 7.47 -10.08
N PHE A 181 4.02 8.45 -9.79
CA PHE A 181 2.69 8.47 -10.38
C PHE A 181 2.74 8.78 -11.86
N LEU A 182 3.59 9.72 -12.31
CA LEU A 182 3.80 9.96 -13.74
C LEU A 182 4.33 8.72 -14.46
N ALA A 183 5.27 8.00 -13.87
CA ALA A 183 5.78 6.77 -14.43
C ALA A 183 4.68 5.70 -14.55
N GLY A 184 3.85 5.55 -13.52
CA GLY A 184 2.72 4.63 -13.58
C GLY A 184 1.72 4.98 -14.68
N VAL A 185 1.36 6.27 -14.81
CA VAL A 185 0.52 6.75 -15.92
C VAL A 185 1.16 6.43 -17.27
N PHE A 186 2.46 6.66 -17.41
CA PHE A 186 3.19 6.38 -18.64
C PHE A 186 3.11 4.90 -19.04
N PHE A 187 3.40 3.97 -18.12
CA PHE A 187 3.36 2.53 -18.42
C PHE A 187 1.94 2.04 -18.73
N ILE A 188 0.94 2.50 -17.98
CA ILE A 188 -0.46 2.14 -18.25
C ILE A 188 -0.92 2.74 -19.56
N SER A 189 -0.50 3.98 -19.91
CA SER A 189 -0.84 4.60 -21.19
C SER A 189 -0.25 3.83 -22.37
N ILE A 190 0.98 3.33 -22.28
CA ILE A 190 1.56 2.46 -23.30
C ILE A 190 0.71 1.19 -23.46
N TYR A 191 0.36 0.53 -22.37
CA TYR A 191 -0.51 -0.64 -22.39
C TYR A 191 -1.87 -0.33 -23.04
N PHE A 192 -2.49 0.80 -22.69
CA PHE A 192 -3.77 1.22 -23.27
C PHE A 192 -3.70 1.53 -24.77
N LEU A 193 -2.58 2.07 -25.25
CA LEU A 193 -2.35 2.29 -26.67
C LEU A 193 -2.28 0.96 -27.44
N PHE A 194 -1.57 -0.05 -26.93
CA PHE A 194 -1.49 -1.37 -27.54
C PHE A 194 -2.84 -2.11 -27.56
N GLU A 195 -3.63 -1.96 -26.51
CA GLU A 195 -4.94 -2.59 -26.34
C GLU A 195 -6.10 -1.78 -26.95
N ASN A 196 -5.82 -0.62 -27.59
CA ASN A 196 -6.82 0.31 -28.13
C ASN A 196 -7.89 0.71 -27.11
N LYS A 197 -7.51 0.87 -25.84
CA LYS A 197 -8.41 1.20 -24.73
C LYS A 197 -8.79 2.68 -24.65
N PHE A 198 -8.04 3.59 -25.28
CA PHE A 198 -8.35 5.01 -25.33
C PHE A 198 -9.49 5.30 -26.33
N THR A 199 -10.65 4.79 -26.04
CA THR A 199 -11.89 5.09 -26.80
C THR A 199 -12.55 6.38 -26.30
N ALA A 200 -13.53 6.91 -27.05
CA ALA A 200 -14.31 8.06 -26.58
C ALA A 200 -14.99 7.77 -25.24
N ASP A 201 -15.53 6.56 -25.07
CA ASP A 201 -16.20 6.13 -23.83
C ASP A 201 -15.27 6.03 -22.63
N PHE A 202 -13.97 5.78 -22.87
CA PHE A 202 -12.99 5.77 -21.79
C PHE A 202 -12.96 7.11 -21.03
N PHE A 203 -13.13 8.23 -21.72
CA PHE A 203 -13.09 9.56 -21.13
C PHE A 203 -14.44 10.04 -20.57
N VAL A 204 -15.50 9.25 -20.73
CA VAL A 204 -16.85 9.58 -20.24
C VAL A 204 -17.13 8.82 -18.94
N LEU A 205 -16.82 9.43 -17.80
CA LEU A 205 -17.16 8.88 -16.49
C LEU A 205 -18.48 9.48 -15.99
N SER A 206 -19.28 8.65 -15.30
CA SER A 206 -20.45 9.13 -14.59
C SER A 206 -20.06 10.14 -13.50
N TYR A 207 -21.00 11.01 -13.12
CA TYR A 207 -20.77 11.97 -12.02
C TYR A 207 -20.32 11.26 -10.72
N ASN A 208 -20.94 10.12 -10.40
CA ASN A 208 -20.59 9.34 -9.22
C ASN A 208 -19.15 8.81 -9.29
N ASN A 209 -18.74 8.24 -10.43
CA ASN A 209 -17.36 7.79 -10.63
C ASN A 209 -16.37 8.95 -10.52
N TRP A 210 -16.67 10.13 -11.06
CA TRP A 210 -15.81 11.31 -10.93
C TRP A 210 -15.65 11.75 -9.47
N MET A 211 -16.75 11.82 -8.71
CA MET A 211 -16.71 12.21 -7.32
C MET A 211 -15.86 11.24 -6.48
N LEU A 212 -16.09 9.93 -6.63
CA LEU A 212 -15.31 8.89 -5.92
C LEU A 212 -13.84 8.91 -6.35
N MET A 213 -13.56 9.12 -7.65
CA MET A 213 -12.21 9.17 -8.20
C MET A 213 -11.42 10.38 -7.67
N ILE A 214 -12.04 11.54 -7.55
CA ILE A 214 -11.40 12.74 -6.98
C ILE A 214 -11.02 12.50 -5.53
N ILE A 215 -11.90 11.89 -4.72
CA ILE A 215 -11.61 11.53 -3.32
C ILE A 215 -10.45 10.53 -3.27
N LEU A 216 -10.51 9.48 -4.09
CA LEU A 216 -9.49 8.44 -4.17
C LEU A 216 -8.13 9.03 -4.56
N ALA A 217 -8.08 9.90 -5.56
CA ALA A 217 -6.85 10.49 -6.07
C ALA A 217 -6.26 11.56 -5.14
N SER A 218 -7.09 12.40 -4.53
CA SER A 218 -6.60 13.50 -3.66
C SER A 218 -6.24 13.00 -2.27
N ILE A 219 -7.21 12.43 -1.54
CA ILE A 219 -7.04 12.06 -0.12
C ILE A 219 -6.29 10.73 0.02
N CYS A 220 -6.79 9.68 -0.65
CA CYS A 220 -6.25 8.34 -0.46
C CYS A 220 -4.93 8.12 -1.23
N THR A 221 -4.64 8.96 -2.23
CA THR A 221 -3.43 8.81 -3.06
C THR A 221 -2.47 9.99 -2.86
N ALA A 222 -2.75 11.18 -3.37
CA ALA A 222 -1.81 12.29 -3.31
C ALA A 222 -1.37 12.61 -1.88
N TYR A 223 -2.32 12.70 -0.95
CA TYR A 223 -1.99 12.99 0.45
C TYR A 223 -1.47 11.75 1.18
N ALA A 224 -2.26 10.66 1.26
CA ALA A 224 -1.93 9.53 2.13
C ALA A 224 -0.67 8.80 1.67
N PHE A 225 -0.48 8.57 0.35
CA PHE A 225 0.73 7.93 -0.17
C PHE A 225 1.97 8.79 0.07
N THR A 226 1.93 10.08 -0.26
CA THR A 226 3.06 11.00 -0.01
C THR A 226 3.40 11.08 1.49
N ALA A 227 2.39 11.10 2.35
CA ALA A 227 2.59 11.08 3.80
C ALA A 227 3.21 9.76 4.28
N SER A 228 2.82 8.60 3.69
CA SER A 228 3.41 7.30 4.02
C SER A 228 4.89 7.21 3.62
N VAL A 229 5.25 7.76 2.47
CA VAL A 229 6.66 7.90 2.07
C VAL A 229 7.40 8.81 3.06
N LYS A 230 6.81 9.93 3.43
CA LYS A 230 7.43 10.91 4.35
C LYS A 230 7.71 10.35 5.74
N VAL A 231 6.81 9.53 6.31
CA VAL A 231 7.02 8.96 7.66
C VAL A 231 8.21 8.00 7.69
N MET A 232 8.61 7.42 6.55
CA MET A 232 9.78 6.55 6.43
C MET A 232 11.13 7.28 6.60
N LYS A 233 11.14 8.61 6.72
CA LYS A 233 12.30 9.35 7.26
C LYS A 233 12.60 9.02 8.73
N LYS A 234 11.59 8.57 9.47
CA LYS A 234 11.66 8.33 10.93
C LYS A 234 11.26 6.91 11.34
N LEU A 235 10.55 6.21 10.50
CA LEU A 235 10.05 4.84 10.72
C LEU A 235 10.62 3.91 9.65
N SER A 236 10.98 2.69 10.03
CA SER A 236 11.45 1.70 9.05
C SER A 236 10.30 1.25 8.13
N PRO A 237 10.60 0.83 6.88
CA PRO A 237 9.60 0.26 5.99
C PRO A 237 8.82 -0.90 6.61
N TYR A 238 9.49 -1.78 7.35
CA TYR A 238 8.81 -2.85 8.10
C TYR A 238 7.80 -2.29 9.11
N THR A 239 8.11 -1.21 9.82
CA THR A 239 7.16 -0.58 10.76
C THR A 239 5.95 -0.03 10.02
N VAL A 240 6.14 0.55 8.84
CA VAL A 240 5.03 1.00 7.98
C VAL A 240 4.17 -0.20 7.57
N MET A 241 4.77 -1.27 7.02
CA MET A 241 4.04 -2.47 6.60
C MET A 241 3.32 -3.17 7.77
N LEU A 242 3.95 -3.20 8.95
CA LEU A 242 3.31 -3.77 10.15
C LEU A 242 2.09 -2.96 10.59
N THR A 243 2.16 -1.63 10.51
CA THR A 243 1.02 -0.77 10.86
C THR A 243 -0.07 -0.84 9.78
N THR A 244 0.30 -0.98 8.50
CA THR A 244 -0.63 -1.17 7.39
C THR A 244 -1.48 -2.43 7.56
N ASN A 245 -1.03 -3.43 8.31
CA ASN A 245 -1.85 -4.58 8.67
C ASN A 245 -3.11 -4.23 9.52
N LEU A 246 -3.28 -2.99 9.95
CA LEU A 246 -4.55 -2.51 10.50
C LEU A 246 -5.55 -2.08 9.40
N GLU A 247 -5.10 -1.92 8.16
CA GLU A 247 -5.97 -1.60 7.01
C GLU A 247 -7.09 -2.63 6.84
N PRO A 248 -6.84 -3.96 6.87
CA PRO A 248 -7.88 -4.97 6.87
C PRO A 248 -8.94 -4.77 7.96
N VAL A 249 -8.51 -4.39 9.16
CA VAL A 249 -9.44 -4.16 10.28
C VAL A 249 -10.43 -3.04 9.93
N TYR A 250 -9.90 -1.89 9.53
CA TYR A 250 -10.73 -0.74 9.17
C TYR A 250 -11.56 -1.04 7.91
N GLY A 251 -10.94 -1.60 6.87
CA GLY A 251 -11.59 -1.86 5.60
C GLY A 251 -12.70 -2.90 5.68
N ILE A 252 -12.51 -4.03 6.38
CA ILE A 252 -13.52 -5.08 6.53
C ILE A 252 -14.71 -4.56 7.35
N ILE A 253 -14.46 -3.83 8.45
CA ILE A 253 -15.53 -3.24 9.25
C ILE A 253 -16.33 -2.24 8.42
N LEU A 254 -15.65 -1.33 7.73
CA LEU A 254 -16.30 -0.32 6.89
C LEU A 254 -17.05 -0.95 5.70
N ALA A 255 -16.47 -1.97 5.06
CA ALA A 255 -17.09 -2.68 3.95
C ALA A 255 -18.39 -3.36 4.37
N TYR A 256 -18.41 -3.99 5.55
CA TYR A 256 -19.63 -4.60 6.10
C TYR A 256 -20.78 -3.58 6.26
N PHE A 257 -20.49 -2.38 6.74
CA PHE A 257 -21.51 -1.34 6.96
C PHE A 257 -21.89 -0.59 5.68
N ILE A 258 -20.93 -0.35 4.75
CA ILE A 258 -21.15 0.51 3.58
C ILE A 258 -21.64 -0.31 2.38
N ILE A 259 -21.04 -1.48 2.10
CA ILE A 259 -21.33 -2.32 0.94
C ILE A 259 -22.40 -3.38 1.30
N GLY A 260 -22.36 -3.90 2.52
CA GLY A 260 -23.39 -4.82 3.04
C GLY A 260 -23.29 -6.23 2.46
N GLY A 261 -24.37 -6.73 1.84
CA GLY A 261 -24.58 -8.14 1.54
C GLY A 261 -23.46 -8.89 0.81
N LYS A 262 -22.74 -8.25 -0.12
CA LYS A 262 -21.61 -8.86 -0.85
C LYS A 262 -20.36 -9.08 0.03
N GLU A 263 -20.29 -8.40 1.18
CA GLU A 263 -19.20 -8.49 2.13
C GLU A 263 -19.51 -9.40 3.34
N LYS A 264 -20.67 -10.07 3.33
CA LYS A 264 -21.01 -11.08 4.33
C LYS A 264 -20.24 -12.36 4.04
N MET A 265 -19.31 -12.69 4.93
CA MET A 265 -18.44 -13.86 4.82
C MET A 265 -18.91 -14.98 5.75
N SER A 266 -18.36 -16.18 5.57
CA SER A 266 -18.63 -17.31 6.45
C SER A 266 -18.11 -17.07 7.87
N PHE A 267 -18.67 -17.78 8.86
CA PHE A 267 -18.17 -17.69 10.24
C PHE A 267 -16.69 -18.08 10.35
N SER A 268 -16.26 -19.10 9.59
CA SER A 268 -14.86 -19.52 9.54
C SER A 268 -13.93 -18.46 8.97
N PHE A 269 -14.40 -17.64 8.02
CA PHE A 269 -13.66 -16.47 7.55
C PHE A 269 -13.34 -15.50 8.71
N TYR A 270 -14.35 -15.16 9.52
CA TYR A 270 -14.16 -14.24 10.64
C TYR A 270 -13.20 -14.79 11.70
N ILE A 271 -13.22 -16.12 11.96
CA ILE A 271 -12.23 -16.76 12.84
C ILE A 271 -10.81 -16.58 12.27
N GLY A 272 -10.61 -16.88 10.97
CA GLY A 272 -9.31 -16.68 10.32
C GLY A 272 -8.84 -15.23 10.36
N ALA A 273 -9.74 -14.28 10.09
CA ALA A 273 -9.43 -12.85 10.16
C ALA A 273 -9.04 -12.41 11.59
N VAL A 274 -9.72 -12.89 12.62
CA VAL A 274 -9.39 -12.61 14.03
C VAL A 274 -8.02 -13.21 14.41
N ILE A 275 -7.70 -14.43 13.97
CA ILE A 275 -6.37 -15.05 14.19
C ILE A 275 -5.28 -14.17 13.57
N ILE A 276 -5.46 -13.73 12.32
CA ILE A 276 -4.53 -12.85 11.63
C ILE A 276 -4.36 -11.54 12.42
N LEU A 277 -5.46 -10.89 12.81
CA LEU A 277 -5.44 -9.63 13.54
C LEU A 277 -4.69 -9.73 14.87
N ILE A 278 -5.02 -10.76 15.69
CA ILE A 278 -4.36 -10.99 16.97
C ILE A 278 -2.85 -11.20 16.75
N THR A 279 -2.49 -11.99 15.75
CA THR A 279 -1.10 -12.27 15.40
C THR A 279 -0.32 -11.00 15.04
N VAL A 280 -0.92 -10.13 14.25
CA VAL A 280 -0.34 -8.82 13.88
C VAL A 280 -0.13 -7.93 15.12
N ILE A 281 -1.12 -7.85 16.00
CA ILE A 281 -1.04 -7.06 17.23
C ILE A 281 0.06 -7.61 18.16
N LEU A 282 0.12 -8.94 18.35
CA LEU A 282 1.16 -9.57 19.17
C LEU A 282 2.55 -9.35 18.59
N ASN A 283 2.71 -9.45 17.27
CA ASN A 283 3.97 -9.16 16.61
C ASN A 283 4.40 -7.69 16.85
N ALA A 284 3.47 -6.73 16.73
CA ALA A 284 3.74 -5.32 17.01
C ALA A 284 4.19 -5.08 18.47
N ILE A 285 3.51 -5.71 19.44
CA ILE A 285 3.83 -5.60 20.87
C ILE A 285 5.22 -6.18 21.16
N ILE A 286 5.54 -7.36 20.64
CA ILE A 286 6.83 -8.03 20.86
C ILE A 286 7.94 -7.20 20.20
N LYS A 287 7.75 -6.73 18.99
CA LYS A 287 8.73 -5.85 18.32
C LYS A 287 9.02 -4.59 19.14
N HIS A 288 7.98 -3.97 19.69
CA HIS A 288 8.15 -2.79 20.54
C HIS A 288 8.98 -3.11 21.81
N LYS A 289 8.77 -4.29 22.41
CA LYS A 289 9.52 -4.73 23.60
C LYS A 289 10.99 -5.11 23.27
N VAL A 290 11.21 -5.81 22.14
CA VAL A 290 12.54 -6.26 21.71
C VAL A 290 13.31 -5.12 21.04
N GLY A 291 12.66 -4.24 20.31
CA GLY A 291 13.27 -3.13 19.55
C GLY A 291 13.91 -2.03 20.41
N LYS A 292 13.73 -2.07 21.74
CA LYS A 292 14.55 -1.26 22.65
C LYS A 292 16.03 -1.66 22.66
N LYS A 293 16.41 -2.79 22.03
CA LYS A 293 17.78 -3.34 21.96
C LYS A 293 18.43 -3.21 20.57
N VAL A 294 17.71 -2.78 19.53
CA VAL A 294 18.26 -2.63 18.17
C VAL A 294 18.34 -1.14 17.85
N GLN A 295 19.57 -0.65 17.66
CA GLN A 295 19.85 0.74 17.30
C GLN A 295 19.15 1.15 16.00
N PRO A 296 18.68 2.40 15.86
CA PRO A 296 18.13 2.90 14.60
C PRO A 296 19.20 2.93 13.50
N ILE A 297 18.79 2.66 12.26
CA ILE A 297 19.66 2.60 11.05
C ILE A 297 20.52 3.86 10.87
N SER A 298 20.13 4.99 11.46
CA SER A 298 20.91 6.25 11.44
C SER A 298 22.23 6.20 12.24
N GLU A 299 22.43 5.22 13.13
CA GLU A 299 23.66 5.12 13.93
C GLU A 299 24.68 4.14 13.32
N VAL A 300 24.23 3.23 12.43
CA VAL A 300 25.13 2.27 11.77
C VAL A 300 26.00 2.94 10.70
N ASN A 301 25.57 4.06 10.13
CA ASN A 301 26.33 4.77 9.08
C ASN A 301 27.30 5.84 9.63
N SER A 302 27.31 6.12 10.94
CA SER A 302 28.27 7.06 11.52
C SER A 302 29.63 6.41 11.83
N ASP A 303 29.69 5.08 11.89
CA ASP A 303 30.94 4.33 12.21
C ASP A 303 31.69 3.83 10.96
N LEU A 304 31.20 4.22 9.74
CA LEU A 304 31.80 3.85 8.45
C LEU A 304 32.19 5.07 7.59
N MET A 305 32.35 6.26 8.20
CA MET A 305 32.92 7.44 7.53
C MET A 305 34.27 7.82 8.16
#